data_1a7cbbc64fea8ea0f3adb703f2a9e719
#
_entry.id   1a7cbbc64fea8ea0f3adb703f2a9e719
#
_cell.length_a   1.000
_cell.length_b   1.000
_cell.length_c   1.000
_cell.angle_alpha   90.00
_cell.angle_beta   90.00
_cell.angle_gamma   90.00
#
_symmetry.space_group_name_H-M   'P 1'
#
loop_
_entity.id
_entity.type
_entity.pdbx_description
1 polymer ?
#
loop_
_entity_poly.entity_id
_entity_poly.type
_entity_poly.pdbx_seq_one_letter_code
_entity_poly.pdbx_strand_id
1 'polypeptide(L)'
;MNTTLHNTTPHNATLHKPIHILNPEILIKIIGVVAAFYGMAAHWEGLFSFTYFTNLSNLVIATILLYALVGKLTCLVMHGDCARVTDALAQDAAGGWRVFIQKTLSTQVWYRVKYMATLAITITLLLYLCFLAPTSDAGFVGAYLNNHASSLCTHFIAPLCAIADFLLFDHGFKPQTHDVFWTLLPPFVYIGYVCVLSLVFGVRWKTVMLAPYNFLNFGAPCGWFGIDVTTANTYTLGIGVFYFVCVFTLIFIAIGVCFLKIVEHHAK
;
A
#
# COMPACT_ATOMS: atom_id res chain seq x y z
N MET A 1 -0.63 -5.06 77.49
CA MET A 1 -1.71 -5.29 76.54
C MET A 1 -1.47 -4.44 75.29
N ASN A 2 -0.74 -4.98 74.31
CA ASN A 2 -0.40 -4.31 73.07
C ASN A 2 -1.24 -4.96 71.95
N THR A 3 -2.22 -4.21 71.45
CA THR A 3 -3.05 -4.57 70.30
C THR A 3 -2.39 -4.03 69.06
N THR A 4 -1.74 -4.93 68.29
CA THR A 4 -1.25 -4.63 66.93
C THR A 4 -2.41 -4.63 65.94
N LEU A 5 -2.72 -3.45 65.41
CA LEU A 5 -3.65 -3.24 64.27
C LEU A 5 -2.97 -3.74 62.98
N HIS A 6 -3.53 -4.83 62.43
CA HIS A 6 -3.20 -5.31 61.08
C HIS A 6 -3.82 -4.35 60.06
N ASN A 7 -2.97 -3.52 59.41
CA ASN A 7 -3.34 -2.75 58.23
C ASN A 7 -3.40 -3.69 57.02
N THR A 8 -4.60 -4.12 56.61
CA THR A 8 -4.85 -4.78 55.37
C THR A 8 -4.94 -3.71 54.28
N THR A 9 -3.86 -3.55 53.49
CA THR A 9 -3.89 -2.78 52.26
C THR A 9 -4.93 -3.35 51.28
N PRO A 10 -5.82 -2.53 50.70
CA PRO A 10 -6.77 -3.01 49.71
C PRO A 10 -6.02 -3.42 48.46
N HIS A 11 -6.16 -4.68 48.04
CA HIS A 11 -5.79 -5.15 46.70
C HIS A 11 -6.42 -4.24 45.65
N ASN A 12 -5.61 -3.45 44.98
CA ASN A 12 -6.01 -2.71 43.80
C ASN A 12 -6.44 -3.71 42.74
N ALA A 13 -7.74 -3.97 42.64
CA ALA A 13 -8.36 -4.63 41.52
C ALA A 13 -8.05 -3.76 40.28
N THR A 14 -7.12 -4.19 39.45
CA THR A 14 -6.89 -3.64 38.13
C THR A 14 -8.18 -3.81 37.34
N LEU A 15 -8.98 -2.74 37.29
CA LEU A 15 -10.11 -2.64 36.36
C LEU A 15 -9.57 -2.85 34.94
N HIS A 16 -9.79 -4.04 34.39
CA HIS A 16 -9.61 -4.30 32.97
C HIS A 16 -10.51 -3.32 32.20
N LYS A 17 -9.91 -2.27 31.62
CA LYS A 17 -10.62 -1.42 30.65
C LYS A 17 -11.14 -2.33 29.54
N PRO A 18 -12.42 -2.19 29.13
CA PRO A 18 -12.96 -2.98 28.04
C PRO A 18 -12.10 -2.76 26.78
N ILE A 19 -11.69 -3.85 26.15
CA ILE A 19 -10.94 -3.81 24.89
C ILE A 19 -11.91 -3.26 23.85
N HIS A 20 -11.73 -2.01 23.45
CA HIS A 20 -12.45 -1.42 22.32
C HIS A 20 -11.92 -2.04 21.03
N ILE A 21 -12.51 -3.17 20.61
CA ILE A 21 -12.19 -3.87 19.35
C ILE A 21 -12.48 -2.97 18.12
N LEU A 22 -13.40 -2.01 18.25
CA LEU A 22 -13.71 -1.01 17.23
C LEU A 22 -12.70 0.16 17.22
N ASN A 23 -11.41 -0.16 17.14
CA ASN A 23 -10.39 0.86 16.87
C ASN A 23 -10.42 1.20 15.36
N PRO A 24 -10.55 2.50 14.99
CA PRO A 24 -10.57 2.93 13.57
C PRO A 24 -9.38 2.41 12.76
N GLU A 25 -8.21 2.31 13.38
CA GLU A 25 -7.01 1.77 12.76
C GLU A 25 -7.18 0.29 12.36
N ILE A 26 -7.75 -0.53 13.24
CA ILE A 26 -8.03 -1.94 12.97
C ILE A 26 -9.05 -2.08 11.84
N LEU A 27 -10.11 -1.27 11.89
CA LEU A 27 -11.18 -1.30 10.90
C LEU A 27 -10.65 -0.95 9.50
N ILE A 28 -9.86 0.12 9.37
CA ILE A 28 -9.25 0.54 8.10
C ILE A 28 -8.33 -0.55 7.55
N LYS A 29 -7.51 -1.20 8.39
CA LYS A 29 -6.65 -2.30 7.97
C LYS A 29 -7.47 -3.50 7.47
N ILE A 30 -8.54 -3.88 8.17
CA ILE A 30 -9.42 -4.99 7.75
C ILE A 30 -10.06 -4.68 6.41
N ILE A 31 -10.67 -3.49 6.26
CA ILE A 31 -11.33 -3.09 5.01
C ILE A 31 -10.32 -3.08 3.87
N GLY A 32 -9.13 -2.51 4.06
CA GLY A 32 -8.08 -2.45 3.05
C GLY A 32 -7.61 -3.83 2.60
N VAL A 33 -7.38 -4.75 3.55
CA VAL A 33 -6.98 -6.14 3.25
C VAL A 33 -8.08 -6.87 2.48
N VAL A 34 -9.33 -6.81 2.96
CA VAL A 34 -10.48 -7.48 2.33
C VAL A 34 -10.72 -6.93 0.92
N ALA A 35 -10.69 -5.60 0.74
CA ALA A 35 -10.88 -4.97 -0.56
C ALA A 35 -9.79 -5.37 -1.56
N ALA A 36 -8.52 -5.37 -1.14
CA ALA A 36 -7.41 -5.75 -2.01
C ALA A 36 -7.52 -7.22 -2.45
N PHE A 37 -7.75 -8.15 -1.53
CA PHE A 37 -7.87 -9.58 -1.88
C PHE A 37 -9.13 -9.86 -2.70
N TYR A 38 -10.27 -9.28 -2.34
CA TYR A 38 -11.51 -9.45 -3.09
C TYR A 38 -11.35 -8.96 -4.54
N GLY A 39 -10.83 -7.75 -4.72
CA GLY A 39 -10.65 -7.18 -6.03
C GLY A 39 -9.68 -7.99 -6.90
N MET A 40 -8.57 -8.49 -6.34
CA MET A 40 -7.64 -9.37 -7.06
C MET A 40 -8.28 -10.72 -7.40
N ALA A 41 -9.05 -11.32 -6.47
CA ALA A 41 -9.67 -12.62 -6.69
C ALA A 41 -10.75 -12.57 -7.78
N ALA A 42 -11.51 -11.48 -7.88
CA ALA A 42 -12.57 -11.30 -8.87
C ALA A 42 -12.04 -11.19 -10.32
N HIS A 43 -10.76 -10.83 -10.48
CA HIS A 43 -10.08 -10.72 -11.78
C HIS A 43 -8.93 -11.72 -11.94
N TRP A 44 -9.04 -12.88 -11.28
CA TRP A 44 -7.96 -13.86 -11.25
C TRP A 44 -7.81 -14.59 -12.59
N GLU A 45 -6.69 -14.35 -13.26
CA GLU A 45 -6.26 -15.03 -14.50
C GLU A 45 -4.99 -15.87 -14.25
N GLY A 46 -4.89 -16.51 -13.10
CA GLY A 46 -3.69 -17.23 -12.71
C GLY A 46 -2.50 -16.28 -12.47
N LEU A 47 -1.29 -16.78 -12.72
CA LEU A 47 -0.08 -15.97 -12.54
C LEU A 47 0.01 -14.77 -13.48
N PHE A 48 -0.75 -14.78 -14.59
CA PHE A 48 -0.80 -13.66 -15.52
C PHE A 48 -1.37 -12.38 -14.85
N SER A 49 -2.25 -12.53 -13.87
CA SER A 49 -2.78 -11.40 -13.08
C SER A 49 -1.66 -10.56 -12.44
N PHE A 50 -0.52 -11.17 -12.07
CA PHE A 50 0.62 -10.46 -11.48
C PHE A 50 1.52 -9.77 -12.50
N THR A 51 1.20 -9.82 -13.78
CA THR A 51 1.86 -8.98 -14.78
C THR A 51 1.37 -7.54 -14.75
N TYR A 52 0.27 -7.25 -14.06
CA TYR A 52 -0.29 -5.91 -13.90
C TYR A 52 0.20 -5.24 -12.61
N PHE A 53 0.61 -3.98 -12.71
CA PHE A 53 1.06 -3.17 -11.56
C PHE A 53 0.00 -3.07 -10.47
N THR A 54 -1.27 -2.96 -10.85
CA THR A 54 -2.40 -2.94 -9.94
C THR A 54 -2.43 -4.14 -9.00
N ASN A 55 -2.33 -5.35 -9.55
CA ASN A 55 -2.40 -6.57 -8.73
C ASN A 55 -1.15 -6.74 -7.87
N LEU A 56 0.04 -6.40 -8.37
CA LEU A 56 1.27 -6.40 -7.58
C LEU A 56 1.20 -5.41 -6.42
N SER A 57 0.78 -4.16 -6.67
CA SER A 57 0.67 -3.15 -5.63
C SER A 57 -0.40 -3.49 -4.60
N ASN A 58 -1.55 -4.07 -5.02
CA ASN A 58 -2.58 -4.57 -4.12
C ASN A 58 -2.09 -5.74 -3.26
N LEU A 59 -1.35 -6.70 -3.83
CA LEU A 59 -0.76 -7.81 -3.07
C LEU A 59 0.23 -7.31 -2.01
N VAL A 60 1.12 -6.41 -2.40
CA VAL A 60 2.12 -5.85 -1.48
C VAL A 60 1.44 -5.09 -0.35
N ILE A 61 0.50 -4.20 -0.66
CA ILE A 61 -0.18 -3.40 0.38
C ILE A 61 -1.07 -4.26 1.28
N ALA A 62 -1.78 -5.25 0.72
CA ALA A 62 -2.57 -6.20 1.51
C ALA A 62 -1.69 -6.96 2.51
N THR A 63 -0.53 -7.43 2.07
CA THR A 63 0.44 -8.12 2.94
C THR A 63 0.95 -7.20 4.05
N ILE A 64 1.27 -5.95 3.73
CA ILE A 64 1.75 -4.96 4.71
C ILE A 64 0.65 -4.61 5.71
N LEU A 65 -0.58 -4.35 5.26
CA LEU A 65 -1.71 -4.05 6.14
C LEU A 65 -2.05 -5.26 7.04
N LEU A 66 -2.02 -6.47 6.49
CA LEU A 66 -2.24 -7.71 7.25
C LEU A 66 -1.16 -7.91 8.32
N TYR A 67 0.11 -7.71 7.98
CA TYR A 67 1.21 -7.81 8.95
C TYR A 67 1.07 -6.77 10.07
N ALA A 68 0.75 -5.52 9.72
CA ALA A 68 0.49 -4.47 10.69
C ALA A 68 -0.76 -4.75 11.56
N LEU A 69 -1.82 -5.33 10.97
CA LEU A 69 -3.02 -5.75 11.68
C LEU A 69 -2.71 -6.85 12.71
N VAL A 70 -1.96 -7.88 12.31
CA VAL A 70 -1.53 -8.94 13.22
C VAL A 70 -0.69 -8.38 14.36
N GLY A 71 0.23 -7.45 14.07
CA GLY A 71 1.00 -6.76 15.09
C GLY A 71 0.13 -5.96 16.08
N LYS A 72 -0.87 -5.23 15.57
CA LYS A 72 -1.79 -4.46 16.42
C LYS A 72 -2.64 -5.36 17.30
N LEU A 73 -3.19 -6.43 16.73
CA LEU A 73 -4.01 -7.41 17.49
C LEU A 73 -3.19 -8.13 18.57
N THR A 74 -1.95 -8.53 18.24
CA THR A 74 -1.06 -9.15 19.25
C THR A 74 -0.74 -8.20 20.39
N CYS A 75 -0.51 -6.91 20.08
CA CYS A 75 -0.28 -5.88 21.08
C CYS A 75 -1.50 -5.72 22.02
N LEU A 76 -2.71 -5.62 21.47
CA LEU A 76 -3.94 -5.49 22.26
C LEU A 76 -4.19 -6.69 23.17
N VAL A 77 -3.95 -7.90 22.68
CA VAL A 77 -4.13 -9.13 23.47
C VAL A 77 -3.13 -9.23 24.62
N MET A 78 -1.88 -8.77 24.40
CA MET A 78 -0.83 -8.88 25.44
C MET A 78 -0.91 -7.81 26.52
N HIS A 79 -1.26 -6.59 26.17
CA HIS A 79 -1.07 -5.43 27.05
C HIS A 79 -2.35 -4.62 27.30
N GLY A 80 -3.46 -4.96 26.65
CA GLY A 80 -4.69 -4.19 26.72
C GLY A 80 -4.60 -2.78 26.15
N ASP A 81 -3.37 -2.26 25.93
CA ASP A 81 -3.10 -0.97 25.32
C ASP A 81 -1.70 -0.95 24.68
N CYS A 82 -1.59 -0.51 23.43
CA CYS A 82 -0.31 -0.47 22.71
C CYS A 82 0.67 0.61 23.21
N ALA A 83 0.23 1.55 24.04
CA ALA A 83 1.10 2.60 24.59
C ALA A 83 2.16 2.06 25.56
N ARG A 84 1.97 0.84 26.11
CA ARG A 84 2.89 0.20 27.09
C ARG A 84 3.92 -0.75 26.47
N VAL A 85 3.95 -0.87 25.15
CA VAL A 85 4.78 -1.88 24.46
C VAL A 85 6.27 -1.63 24.63
N THR A 86 6.71 -0.36 24.65
CA THR A 86 8.14 -0.01 24.79
C THR A 86 8.74 -0.52 26.10
N ASP A 87 7.97 -0.47 27.19
CA ASP A 87 8.43 -0.92 28.51
C ASP A 87 8.39 -2.45 28.65
N ALA A 88 7.38 -3.09 28.03
CA ALA A 88 7.24 -4.54 28.04
C ALA A 88 8.27 -5.26 27.15
N LEU A 89 8.69 -4.65 26.01
CA LEU A 89 9.73 -5.19 25.13
C LEU A 89 11.10 -5.24 25.82
N ALA A 90 11.32 -4.38 26.81
CA ALA A 90 12.57 -4.36 27.59
C ALA A 90 12.64 -5.51 28.64
N GLN A 91 11.50 -6.06 29.05
CA GLN A 91 11.41 -7.10 30.10
C GLN A 91 11.25 -8.53 29.55
N ASP A 92 10.82 -8.70 28.29
CA ASP A 92 10.57 -10.02 27.73
C ASP A 92 11.81 -10.60 27.03
N ALA A 93 12.74 -11.14 27.83
CA ALA A 93 13.95 -11.80 27.35
C ALA A 93 13.70 -13.12 26.59
N ALA A 94 12.46 -13.64 26.62
CA ALA A 94 12.03 -14.88 25.96
C ALA A 94 11.46 -14.60 24.55
N GLY A 95 12.18 -13.83 23.72
CA GLY A 95 11.85 -13.32 22.39
C GLY A 95 11.11 -14.23 21.44
N GLY A 96 9.81 -14.43 21.68
CA GLY A 96 8.92 -15.13 20.76
C GLY A 96 8.61 -14.31 19.49
N TRP A 97 7.95 -14.94 18.49
CA TRP A 97 7.54 -14.33 17.22
C TRP A 97 6.76 -13.00 17.40
N ARG A 98 6.04 -12.85 18.52
CA ARG A 98 5.27 -11.63 18.86
C ARG A 98 6.18 -10.42 19.10
N VAL A 99 7.26 -10.61 19.86
CA VAL A 99 8.27 -9.57 20.11
C VAL A 99 8.99 -9.21 18.80
N PHE A 100 9.28 -10.21 17.96
CA PHE A 100 9.87 -9.98 16.63
C PHE A 100 8.97 -9.08 15.76
N ILE A 101 7.65 -9.34 15.69
CA ILE A 101 6.71 -8.51 14.94
C ILE A 101 6.72 -7.08 15.47
N GLN A 102 6.59 -6.87 16.79
CA GLN A 102 6.56 -5.53 17.38
C GLN A 102 7.86 -4.77 17.12
N LYS A 103 9.00 -5.43 17.28
CA LYS A 103 10.30 -4.85 16.97
C LYS A 103 10.42 -4.45 15.50
N THR A 104 9.95 -5.29 14.58
CA THR A 104 9.96 -4.98 13.14
C THR A 104 9.09 -3.76 12.84
N LEU A 105 7.86 -3.71 13.35
CA LEU A 105 6.91 -2.62 13.13
C LEU A 105 7.38 -1.26 13.68
N SER A 106 8.32 -1.26 14.63
CA SER A 106 8.89 -0.04 15.20
C SER A 106 10.13 0.49 14.43
N THR A 107 10.63 -0.23 13.42
CA THR A 107 11.83 0.17 12.69
C THR A 107 11.55 1.23 11.62
N GLN A 108 12.53 2.12 11.38
CA GLN A 108 12.44 3.08 10.26
C GLN A 108 12.43 2.38 8.89
N VAL A 109 13.03 1.19 8.79
CA VAL A 109 12.99 0.37 7.58
C VAL A 109 11.54 -0.05 7.27
N TRP A 110 10.79 -0.50 8.28
CA TRP A 110 9.38 -0.84 8.13
C TRP A 110 8.56 0.35 7.60
N TYR A 111 8.72 1.52 8.20
CA TYR A 111 8.01 2.73 7.76
C TYR A 111 8.36 3.12 6.32
N ARG A 112 9.62 2.99 5.90
CA ARG A 112 10.03 3.22 4.50
C ARG A 112 9.40 2.23 3.54
N VAL A 113 9.39 0.94 3.89
CA VAL A 113 8.73 -0.11 3.07
C VAL A 113 7.24 0.17 2.95
N LYS A 114 6.57 0.51 4.05
CA LYS A 114 5.16 0.87 4.06
C LYS A 114 4.89 2.14 3.23
N TYR A 115 5.73 3.15 3.36
CA TYR A 115 5.68 4.36 2.54
C TYR A 115 5.76 4.05 1.04
N MET A 116 6.75 3.26 0.61
CA MET A 116 6.88 2.84 -0.79
C MET A 116 5.64 2.10 -1.30
N ALA A 117 5.12 1.17 -0.51
CA ALA A 117 3.93 0.40 -0.88
C ALA A 117 2.68 1.28 -0.95
N THR A 118 2.51 2.21 -0.01
CA THR A 118 1.40 3.16 -0.01
C THR A 118 1.47 4.07 -1.24
N LEU A 119 2.65 4.50 -1.63
CA LEU A 119 2.81 5.28 -2.86
C LEU A 119 2.55 4.44 -4.11
N ALA A 120 3.02 3.19 -4.16
CA ALA A 120 2.73 2.29 -5.28
C ALA A 120 1.22 2.11 -5.48
N ILE A 121 0.46 1.90 -4.40
CA ILE A 121 -1.00 1.78 -4.51
C ILE A 121 -1.70 3.12 -4.78
N THR A 122 -1.12 4.25 -4.35
CA THR A 122 -1.60 5.60 -4.69
C THR A 122 -1.45 5.87 -6.19
N ILE A 123 -0.35 5.42 -6.79
CA ILE A 123 -0.14 5.46 -8.25
C ILE A 123 -1.24 4.68 -8.97
N THR A 124 -1.57 3.49 -8.48
CA THR A 124 -2.67 2.67 -9.03
C THR A 124 -4.00 3.42 -8.99
N LEU A 125 -4.34 4.06 -7.86
CA LEU A 125 -5.53 4.90 -7.73
C LEU A 125 -5.54 6.02 -8.77
N LEU A 126 -4.46 6.79 -8.88
CA LEU A 126 -4.41 7.97 -9.74
C LEU A 126 -4.41 7.61 -11.23
N LEU A 127 -3.66 6.58 -11.63
CA LEU A 127 -3.66 6.13 -13.02
C LEU A 127 -5.03 5.59 -13.44
N TYR A 128 -5.70 4.86 -12.57
CA TYR A 128 -7.04 4.39 -12.86
C TYR A 128 -8.05 5.54 -12.93
N LEU A 129 -8.04 6.43 -11.94
CA LEU A 129 -8.96 7.55 -11.84
C LEU A 129 -8.80 8.54 -13.01
N CYS A 130 -7.56 8.85 -13.41
CA CYS A 130 -7.28 9.90 -14.39
C CYS A 130 -7.20 9.39 -15.83
N PHE A 131 -6.84 8.12 -16.04
CA PHE A 131 -6.58 7.59 -17.39
C PHE A 131 -7.49 6.44 -17.77
N LEU A 132 -7.66 5.42 -16.91
CA LEU A 132 -8.34 4.19 -17.29
C LEU A 132 -9.87 4.30 -17.15
N ALA A 133 -10.38 4.84 -16.05
CA ALA A 133 -11.82 4.96 -15.84
C ALA A 133 -12.51 5.95 -16.82
N PRO A 134 -11.93 7.14 -17.13
CA PRO A 134 -12.51 8.07 -18.09
C PRO A 134 -12.58 7.53 -19.53
N THR A 135 -11.67 6.61 -19.90
CA THR A 135 -11.59 6.02 -21.24
C THR A 135 -12.28 4.65 -21.35
N SER A 136 -13.01 4.24 -20.31
CA SER A 136 -13.74 2.97 -20.31
C SER A 136 -14.99 3.01 -21.17
N ASP A 137 -15.21 1.99 -21.99
CA ASP A 137 -16.43 1.82 -22.80
C ASP A 137 -17.70 1.73 -21.94
N ALA A 138 -17.54 1.31 -20.67
CA ALA A 138 -18.64 1.25 -19.68
C ALA A 138 -18.96 2.61 -19.03
N GLY A 139 -18.24 3.66 -19.41
CA GLY A 139 -18.27 4.96 -18.77
C GLY A 139 -17.56 4.97 -17.40
N PHE A 140 -17.35 6.16 -16.86
CA PHE A 140 -16.59 6.36 -15.62
C PHE A 140 -17.13 5.53 -14.43
N VAL A 141 -18.43 5.60 -14.19
CA VAL A 141 -19.07 4.87 -13.08
C VAL A 141 -19.06 3.35 -13.33
N GLY A 142 -19.34 2.93 -14.57
CA GLY A 142 -19.32 1.52 -14.96
C GLY A 142 -17.93 0.90 -14.83
N ALA A 143 -16.87 1.67 -15.08
CA ALA A 143 -15.50 1.23 -14.90
C ALA A 143 -15.22 0.76 -13.45
N TYR A 144 -15.85 1.37 -12.45
CA TYR A 144 -15.71 0.97 -11.05
C TYR A 144 -16.70 -0.10 -10.59
N LEU A 145 -17.96 -0.03 -11.05
CA LEU A 145 -19.05 -0.84 -10.50
C LEU A 145 -19.30 -2.14 -11.25
N ASN A 146 -18.84 -2.29 -12.48
CA ASN A 146 -18.92 -3.54 -13.22
C ASN A 146 -18.13 -4.66 -12.52
N ASN A 147 -18.39 -5.91 -12.85
CA ASN A 147 -17.77 -7.09 -12.26
C ASN A 147 -17.85 -7.11 -10.73
N HIS A 148 -19.05 -6.93 -10.18
CA HIS A 148 -19.32 -6.94 -8.74
C HIS A 148 -18.49 -5.91 -7.96
N ALA A 149 -18.25 -4.74 -8.55
CA ALA A 149 -17.46 -3.65 -7.95
C ALA A 149 -16.00 -4.03 -7.59
N SER A 150 -15.43 -5.02 -8.24
CA SER A 150 -14.06 -5.45 -7.99
C SER A 150 -13.04 -4.36 -8.32
N SER A 151 -13.26 -3.61 -9.41
CA SER A 151 -12.43 -2.45 -9.76
C SER A 151 -12.51 -1.34 -8.71
N LEU A 152 -13.68 -1.12 -8.11
CA LEU A 152 -13.83 -0.18 -6.98
C LEU A 152 -12.96 -0.62 -5.79
N CYS A 153 -12.92 -1.90 -5.50
CA CYS A 153 -12.12 -2.43 -4.40
C CYS A 153 -10.61 -2.27 -4.65
N THR A 154 -10.11 -2.64 -5.85
CA THR A 154 -8.68 -2.60 -6.18
C THR A 154 -8.15 -1.20 -6.44
N HIS A 155 -8.95 -0.33 -7.07
CA HIS A 155 -8.48 0.96 -7.54
C HIS A 155 -8.90 2.15 -6.68
N PHE A 156 -9.81 1.94 -5.70
CA PHE A 156 -10.31 3.02 -4.87
C PHE A 156 -10.28 2.68 -3.37
N ILE A 157 -10.99 1.63 -2.93
CA ILE A 157 -11.14 1.32 -1.50
C ILE A 157 -9.80 0.91 -0.88
N ALA A 158 -9.10 -0.08 -1.45
CA ALA A 158 -7.82 -0.54 -0.91
C ALA A 158 -6.76 0.57 -0.90
N PRO A 159 -6.57 1.37 -1.98
CA PRO A 159 -5.69 2.53 -1.95
C PRO A 159 -6.04 3.56 -0.89
N LEU A 160 -7.32 3.93 -0.75
CA LEU A 160 -7.73 4.92 0.26
C LEU A 160 -7.50 4.41 1.68
N CYS A 161 -7.77 3.13 1.95
CA CYS A 161 -7.46 2.53 3.25
C CYS A 161 -5.95 2.55 3.53
N ALA A 162 -5.11 2.26 2.54
CA ALA A 162 -3.66 2.30 2.69
C ALA A 162 -3.14 3.72 2.96
N ILE A 163 -3.65 4.71 2.23
CA ILE A 163 -3.31 6.13 2.41
C ILE A 163 -3.74 6.59 3.82
N ALA A 164 -4.98 6.30 4.21
CA ALA A 164 -5.51 6.66 5.52
C ALA A 164 -4.72 5.98 6.65
N ASP A 165 -4.41 4.69 6.50
CA ASP A 165 -3.62 3.95 7.47
C ASP A 165 -2.23 4.54 7.65
N PHE A 166 -1.54 4.86 6.57
CA PHE A 166 -0.20 5.44 6.62
C PHE A 166 -0.20 6.87 7.20
N LEU A 167 -1.11 7.73 6.75
CA LEU A 167 -1.11 9.14 7.16
C LEU A 167 -1.66 9.36 8.58
N LEU A 168 -2.60 8.52 9.04
CA LEU A 168 -3.29 8.72 10.32
C LEU A 168 -2.69 7.94 11.49
N PHE A 169 -1.95 6.84 11.23
CA PHE A 169 -1.53 5.94 12.32
C PHE A 169 -0.03 5.67 12.38
N ASP A 170 0.77 6.05 11.36
CA ASP A 170 2.22 5.81 11.36
C ASP A 170 3.03 6.97 11.98
N HIS A 171 2.69 7.36 13.21
CA HIS A 171 3.34 8.47 13.92
C HIS A 171 4.82 8.22 14.27
N GLY A 172 5.31 6.99 14.17
CA GLY A 172 6.71 6.64 14.45
C GLY A 172 7.67 6.86 13.28
N PHE A 173 7.16 7.20 12.09
CA PHE A 173 8.00 7.47 10.94
C PHE A 173 8.74 8.81 11.11
N LYS A 174 10.06 8.77 10.93
CA LYS A 174 10.94 9.94 10.93
C LYS A 174 11.48 10.14 9.51
N PRO A 175 10.75 10.89 8.65
CA PRO A 175 11.13 11.06 7.26
C PRO A 175 12.44 11.83 7.13
N GLN A 176 13.23 11.46 6.12
CA GLN A 176 14.43 12.16 5.71
C GLN A 176 14.24 12.67 4.28
N THR A 177 14.90 13.76 3.91
CA THR A 177 14.74 14.39 2.59
C THR A 177 14.96 13.41 1.44
N HIS A 178 15.88 12.46 1.58
CA HIS A 178 16.17 11.46 0.55
C HIS A 178 15.11 10.35 0.48
N ASP A 179 14.24 10.20 1.47
CA ASP A 179 13.18 9.18 1.44
C ASP A 179 12.20 9.40 0.28
N VAL A 180 12.14 10.62 -0.27
CA VAL A 180 11.34 10.91 -1.48
C VAL A 180 11.74 10.04 -2.68
N PHE A 181 13.01 9.68 -2.81
CA PHE A 181 13.47 8.86 -3.94
C PHE A 181 12.99 7.40 -3.88
N TRP A 182 12.60 6.91 -2.70
CA TRP A 182 11.99 5.59 -2.57
C TRP A 182 10.64 5.48 -3.29
N THR A 183 10.00 6.63 -3.60
CA THR A 183 8.75 6.65 -4.39
C THR A 183 8.94 6.08 -5.79
N LEU A 184 10.14 6.22 -6.33
CA LEU A 184 10.47 5.82 -7.70
C LEU A 184 10.81 4.35 -7.84
N LEU A 185 11.18 3.69 -6.73
CA LEU A 185 11.61 2.29 -6.78
C LEU A 185 10.52 1.35 -7.32
N PRO A 186 9.26 1.36 -6.82
CA PRO A 186 8.23 0.45 -7.31
C PRO A 186 7.93 0.60 -8.81
N PRO A 187 7.69 1.80 -9.37
CA PRO A 187 7.39 1.93 -10.80
C PRO A 187 8.58 1.59 -11.70
N PHE A 188 9.83 1.93 -11.32
CA PHE A 188 11.00 1.56 -12.12
C PHE A 188 11.30 0.06 -12.08
N VAL A 189 11.18 -0.58 -10.93
CA VAL A 189 11.27 -2.04 -10.81
C VAL A 189 10.19 -2.71 -11.67
N TYR A 190 8.98 -2.17 -11.67
CA TYR A 190 7.90 -2.68 -12.51
C TYR A 190 8.17 -2.53 -14.00
N ILE A 191 8.68 -1.39 -14.46
CA ILE A 191 9.08 -1.21 -15.87
C ILE A 191 10.14 -2.25 -16.28
N GLY A 192 11.17 -2.43 -15.44
CA GLY A 192 12.19 -3.47 -15.65
C GLY A 192 11.59 -4.88 -15.71
N TYR A 193 10.67 -5.20 -14.79
CA TYR A 193 9.94 -6.47 -14.78
C TYR A 193 9.14 -6.70 -16.07
N VAL A 194 8.39 -5.71 -16.55
CA VAL A 194 7.63 -5.80 -17.82
C VAL A 194 8.57 -5.99 -19.01
N CYS A 195 9.70 -5.26 -19.05
CA CYS A 195 10.71 -5.45 -20.10
C CYS A 195 11.25 -6.89 -20.12
N VAL A 196 11.57 -7.44 -18.95
CA VAL A 196 12.05 -8.84 -18.85
C VAL A 196 10.96 -9.81 -19.31
N LEU A 197 9.72 -9.66 -18.85
CA LEU A 197 8.61 -10.52 -19.28
C LEU A 197 8.41 -10.49 -20.79
N SER A 198 8.44 -9.33 -21.41
CA SER A 198 8.14 -9.19 -22.83
C SER A 198 9.33 -9.56 -23.74
N LEU A 199 10.55 -9.15 -23.39
CA LEU A 199 11.73 -9.32 -24.24
C LEU A 199 12.42 -10.67 -24.05
N VAL A 200 12.44 -11.18 -22.80
CA VAL A 200 13.11 -12.45 -22.49
C VAL A 200 12.12 -13.61 -22.54
N PHE A 201 10.94 -13.47 -21.91
CA PHE A 201 9.95 -14.54 -21.83
C PHE A 201 8.89 -14.48 -22.94
N GLY A 202 8.90 -13.48 -23.79
CA GLY A 202 7.99 -13.39 -24.94
C GLY A 202 6.52 -13.11 -24.56
N VAL A 203 6.25 -12.67 -23.33
CA VAL A 203 4.88 -12.36 -22.86
C VAL A 203 4.30 -11.22 -23.71
N ARG A 204 3.03 -11.37 -24.09
CA ARG A 204 2.27 -10.37 -24.85
C ARG A 204 0.94 -10.08 -24.17
N TRP A 205 0.57 -8.79 -24.13
CA TRP A 205 -0.74 -8.35 -23.64
C TRP A 205 -1.62 -7.99 -24.83
N LYS A 206 -2.91 -8.29 -24.72
CA LYS A 206 -3.86 -8.07 -25.82
C LYS A 206 -3.33 -8.60 -27.17
N THR A 207 -2.60 -9.71 -27.14
CA THR A 207 -1.96 -10.44 -28.25
C THR A 207 -0.76 -9.75 -28.93
N VAL A 208 -0.66 -8.41 -28.89
CA VAL A 208 0.35 -7.63 -29.66
C VAL A 208 1.20 -6.69 -28.82
N MET A 209 0.74 -6.31 -27.63
CA MET A 209 1.43 -5.29 -26.82
C MET A 209 2.65 -5.87 -26.09
N LEU A 210 3.72 -5.10 -25.98
CA LEU A 210 4.90 -5.43 -25.17
C LEU A 210 4.79 -4.98 -23.71
N ALA A 211 3.68 -4.32 -23.33
CA ALA A 211 3.40 -3.94 -21.95
C ALA A 211 1.88 -3.97 -21.69
N PRO A 212 1.44 -4.16 -20.43
CA PRO A 212 0.02 -4.29 -20.09
C PRO A 212 -0.78 -2.99 -20.28
N TYR A 213 -0.10 -1.85 -20.31
CA TYR A 213 -0.71 -0.52 -20.44
C TYR A 213 -0.28 0.14 -21.75
N ASN A 214 -1.23 0.80 -22.45
CA ASN A 214 -0.97 1.46 -23.72
C ASN A 214 0.08 2.59 -23.64
N PHE A 215 0.15 3.31 -22.51
CA PHE A 215 1.15 4.33 -22.26
C PHE A 215 2.56 3.78 -21.94
N LEU A 216 2.70 2.49 -21.67
CA LEU A 216 3.96 1.78 -21.47
C LEU A 216 4.32 0.87 -22.64
N ASN A 217 3.52 0.82 -23.71
CA ASN A 217 3.73 -0.08 -24.82
C ASN A 217 4.88 0.38 -25.73
N PHE A 218 6.12 0.05 -25.35
CA PHE A 218 7.32 0.36 -26.13
C PHE A 218 7.44 -0.44 -27.44
N GLY A 219 6.54 -1.39 -27.69
CA GLY A 219 6.42 -2.09 -28.97
C GLY A 219 5.53 -1.39 -29.98
N ALA A 220 4.88 -0.28 -29.61
CA ALA A 220 4.08 0.54 -30.51
C ALA A 220 4.98 1.29 -31.53
N PRO A 221 4.43 1.81 -32.65
CA PRO A 221 5.20 2.54 -33.65
C PRO A 221 6.04 3.70 -33.10
N CYS A 222 5.54 4.40 -32.07
CA CYS A 222 6.28 5.46 -31.39
C CYS A 222 7.44 4.96 -30.50
N GLY A 223 7.46 3.69 -30.14
CA GLY A 223 8.52 3.08 -29.33
C GLY A 223 8.77 3.84 -28.02
N TRP A 224 10.06 4.05 -27.72
CA TRP A 224 10.48 4.79 -26.53
C TRP A 224 10.41 6.31 -26.68
N PHE A 225 10.76 6.84 -27.87
CA PHE A 225 11.04 8.27 -28.04
C PHE A 225 10.21 8.93 -29.16
N GLY A 226 9.46 8.18 -29.95
CA GLY A 226 8.67 8.71 -31.06
C GLY A 226 7.45 9.49 -30.57
N ILE A 227 7.00 10.45 -31.38
CA ILE A 227 5.74 11.17 -31.20
C ILE A 227 5.01 11.16 -32.54
N ASP A 228 3.89 10.47 -32.59
CA ASP A 228 2.97 10.45 -33.72
C ASP A 228 1.54 10.22 -33.20
N VAL A 229 0.87 11.29 -32.86
CA VAL A 229 -0.50 11.26 -32.32
C VAL A 229 -1.52 10.70 -33.30
N THR A 230 -1.20 10.63 -34.59
CA THR A 230 -2.09 10.04 -35.60
C THR A 230 -2.19 8.52 -35.45
N THR A 231 -1.20 7.88 -34.78
CA THR A 231 -1.19 6.44 -34.49
C THR A 231 -1.91 6.08 -33.19
N ALA A 232 -2.47 7.07 -32.46
CA ALA A 232 -3.16 6.84 -31.21
C ALA A 232 -4.37 5.89 -31.39
N ASN A 233 -4.41 4.84 -30.59
CA ASN A 233 -5.47 3.83 -30.60
C ASN A 233 -5.50 3.08 -29.25
N THR A 234 -6.25 1.99 -29.16
CA THR A 234 -6.37 1.16 -27.94
C THR A 234 -5.01 0.62 -27.43
N TYR A 235 -4.00 0.52 -28.30
CA TYR A 235 -2.69 -0.09 -27.99
C TYR A 235 -1.59 0.93 -27.75
N THR A 236 -1.80 2.19 -28.10
CA THR A 236 -0.81 3.27 -27.94
C THR A 236 -1.49 4.63 -27.87
N LEU A 237 -0.89 5.55 -27.12
CA LEU A 237 -1.31 6.95 -27.08
C LEU A 237 -0.62 7.83 -28.15
N GLY A 238 0.16 7.23 -29.05
CA GLY A 238 0.90 7.97 -30.07
C GLY A 238 2.07 8.79 -29.53
N ILE A 239 2.48 8.55 -28.29
CA ILE A 239 3.59 9.21 -27.60
C ILE A 239 4.50 8.13 -27.00
N GLY A 240 5.80 8.29 -27.16
CA GLY A 240 6.82 7.36 -26.68
C GLY A 240 6.82 7.22 -25.14
N VAL A 241 7.12 6.02 -24.70
CA VAL A 241 7.09 5.63 -23.27
C VAL A 241 7.96 6.55 -22.40
N PHE A 242 9.10 7.00 -22.91
CA PHE A 242 10.03 7.88 -22.17
C PHE A 242 9.35 9.16 -21.66
N TYR A 243 8.50 9.79 -22.45
CA TYR A 243 7.81 11.02 -22.04
C TYR A 243 6.82 10.77 -20.90
N PHE A 244 6.08 9.66 -20.94
CA PHE A 244 5.21 9.27 -19.83
C PHE A 244 6.02 8.96 -18.57
N VAL A 245 7.13 8.24 -18.68
CA VAL A 245 8.01 7.95 -17.55
C VAL A 245 8.52 9.25 -16.92
N CYS A 246 8.94 10.24 -17.72
CA CYS A 246 9.38 11.54 -17.19
C CYS A 246 8.25 12.27 -16.44
N VAL A 247 7.07 12.38 -17.04
CA VAL A 247 5.92 13.06 -16.43
C VAL A 247 5.49 12.38 -15.15
N PHE A 248 5.35 11.05 -15.17
CA PHE A 248 4.96 10.30 -13.97
C PHE A 248 6.02 10.35 -12.89
N THR A 249 7.30 10.34 -13.22
CA THR A 249 8.39 10.52 -12.25
C THR A 249 8.22 11.84 -11.49
N LEU A 250 7.95 12.95 -12.17
CA LEU A 250 7.72 14.24 -11.52
C LEU A 250 6.47 14.23 -10.64
N ILE A 251 5.38 13.64 -11.11
CA ILE A 251 4.14 13.51 -10.33
C ILE A 251 4.39 12.66 -9.07
N PHE A 252 5.08 11.53 -9.19
CA PHE A 252 5.34 10.64 -8.05
C PHE A 252 6.26 11.29 -7.01
N ILE A 253 7.28 12.03 -7.44
CA ILE A 253 8.11 12.82 -6.54
C ILE A 253 7.25 13.87 -5.81
N ALA A 254 6.38 14.58 -6.51
CA ALA A 254 5.51 15.59 -5.91
C ALA A 254 4.58 14.97 -4.84
N ILE A 255 3.94 13.83 -5.14
CA ILE A 255 3.09 13.09 -4.19
C ILE A 255 3.92 12.61 -3.01
N GLY A 256 5.11 12.05 -3.26
CA GLY A 256 6.00 11.59 -2.20
C GLY A 256 6.40 12.72 -1.26
N VAL A 257 6.76 13.89 -1.78
CA VAL A 257 7.05 15.09 -0.97
C VAL A 257 5.82 15.49 -0.14
N CYS A 258 4.62 15.49 -0.73
CA CYS A 258 3.40 15.79 0.01
C CYS A 258 3.19 14.85 1.19
N PHE A 259 3.35 13.53 0.98
CA PHE A 259 3.19 12.53 2.04
C PHE A 259 4.21 12.72 3.17
N LEU A 260 5.49 12.92 2.84
CA LEU A 260 6.54 13.15 3.83
C LEU A 260 6.27 14.42 4.65
N LYS A 261 5.82 15.51 4.01
CA LYS A 261 5.46 16.75 4.71
C LYS A 261 4.26 16.59 5.64
N ILE A 262 3.23 15.83 5.24
CA ILE A 262 2.07 15.55 6.09
C ILE A 262 2.52 14.76 7.32
N VAL A 263 3.32 13.70 7.14
CA VAL A 263 3.85 12.90 8.24
C VAL A 263 4.73 13.74 9.17
N GLU A 264 5.61 14.58 8.62
CA GLU A 264 6.45 15.48 9.41
C GLU A 264 5.63 16.49 10.23
N HIS A 265 4.52 16.98 9.66
CA HIS A 265 3.62 17.90 10.35
C HIS A 265 2.92 17.22 11.54
N HIS A 266 2.49 15.97 11.39
CA HIS A 266 1.84 15.22 12.46
C HIS A 266 2.82 14.76 13.55
N ALA A 267 4.12 14.73 13.28
CA ALA A 267 5.15 14.36 14.25
C ALA A 267 5.61 15.52 15.16
N LYS A 268 5.19 16.76 14.85
CA LYS A 268 5.45 17.98 15.65
C LYS A 268 4.31 18.24 16.61
#